data_205c01454f552d237e741592ba5901ea
#
_entry.id   205c01454f552d237e741592ba5901ea
#
_cell.length_a   1.000
_cell.length_b   1.000
_cell.length_c   1.000
_cell.angle_alpha   90.00
_cell.angle_beta   90.00
_cell.angle_gamma   90.00
#
_symmetry.space_group_name_H-M   'P 1'
#
loop_
_entity.id
_entity.type
_entity.pdbx_description
1 polymer ?
#
loop_
_entity_poly.entity_id
_entity_poly.type
_entity_poly.pdbx_seq_one_letter_code
_entity_poly.pdbx_strand_id
1 'polypeptide(L)'
;QLPASEALRYHAGQYIDVILRDGVRRSYSMANAPHTQGDKPWIELHIRHLSGGVFSDQVFGTMKDKDILRLEGPFGTFFLREESPKPIVLLASGTGYAPIKALIEQLQFKGSERPVTLYWGCRTRADLYLHEAALEAASQMPTLRYVPVLSEPLASDAWTGRTGFVHHAVMADWPDLSGHQVYACGAPVMVESAQQDFIERCGLPADEFYADAFYSAADGVTSAAS
;
A
#
# COMPACT_ATOMS: atom_id res chain seq x y z
N GLN A 1 5.69 18.19 5.58
CA GLN A 1 5.89 19.23 4.57
C GLN A 1 7.30 19.13 4.01
N LEU A 2 7.47 19.26 2.71
CA LEU A 2 8.79 19.36 2.07
C LEU A 2 9.23 20.83 2.00
N PRO A 3 10.56 21.13 1.93
CA PRO A 3 11.03 22.49 1.65
C PRO A 3 10.48 22.98 0.30
N ALA A 4 10.07 24.24 0.22
CA ALA A 4 9.51 24.80 -1.02
C ALA A 4 10.51 24.80 -2.21
N SER A 5 11.81 24.76 -1.90
CA SER A 5 12.91 24.66 -2.89
C SER A 5 13.14 23.23 -3.42
N GLU A 6 12.55 22.22 -2.78
CA GLU A 6 12.81 20.81 -3.02
C GLU A 6 11.54 20.15 -3.60
N ALA A 7 11.37 20.20 -4.92
CA ALA A 7 10.30 19.47 -5.56
C ALA A 7 10.65 17.98 -5.65
N LEU A 8 10.05 17.16 -4.79
CA LEU A 8 10.15 15.71 -4.90
C LEU A 8 9.29 15.23 -6.07
N ARG A 9 9.94 14.78 -7.15
CA ARG A 9 9.26 14.15 -8.29
C ARG A 9 9.23 12.65 -8.08
N TYR A 10 8.05 12.06 -8.00
CA TYR A 10 7.88 10.62 -7.78
C TYR A 10 6.66 10.09 -8.52
N HIS A 11 6.60 8.78 -8.66
CA HIS A 11 5.40 8.06 -9.09
C HIS A 11 4.60 7.60 -7.86
N ALA A 12 3.27 7.69 -7.93
CA ALA A 12 2.40 7.11 -6.91
C ALA A 12 2.78 5.64 -6.68
N GLY A 13 2.96 5.24 -5.41
CA GLY A 13 3.41 3.91 -5.02
C GLY A 13 4.88 3.79 -4.66
N GLN A 14 5.74 4.76 -5.01
CA GLN A 14 7.14 4.77 -4.61
C GLN A 14 7.29 5.08 -3.11
N TYR A 15 8.48 4.80 -2.57
CA TYR A 15 8.81 5.01 -1.17
C TYR A 15 9.99 5.98 -0.98
N ILE A 16 10.16 6.44 0.26
CA ILE A 16 11.31 7.20 0.74
C ILE A 16 11.95 6.51 1.93
N ASP A 17 13.21 6.80 2.17
CA ASP A 17 13.91 6.45 3.39
C ASP A 17 13.92 7.64 4.35
N VAL A 18 13.48 7.40 5.59
CA VAL A 18 13.72 8.28 6.72
C VAL A 18 15.09 7.95 7.30
N ILE A 19 15.98 8.94 7.34
CA ILE A 19 17.34 8.78 7.86
C ILE A 19 17.37 9.29 9.29
N LEU A 20 17.59 8.40 10.23
CA LEU A 20 17.67 8.69 11.66
C LEU A 20 19.03 9.30 12.03
N ARG A 21 19.13 9.85 13.24
CA ARG A 21 20.35 10.56 13.70
C ARG A 21 21.59 9.68 13.74
N ASP A 22 21.43 8.39 13.99
CA ASP A 22 22.49 7.36 13.98
C ASP A 22 22.84 6.85 12.58
N GLY A 23 22.18 7.38 11.53
CA GLY A 23 22.34 6.96 10.15
C GLY A 23 21.50 5.75 9.75
N VAL A 24 20.73 5.17 10.68
CA VAL A 24 19.80 4.08 10.39
C VAL A 24 18.70 4.58 9.47
N ARG A 25 18.33 3.77 8.48
CA ARG A 25 17.29 4.07 7.50
C ARG A 25 16.04 3.26 7.76
N ARG A 26 14.89 3.86 7.51
CA ARG A 26 13.60 3.20 7.53
C ARG A 26 12.78 3.63 6.33
N SER A 27 12.41 2.66 5.51
CA SER A 27 11.65 2.88 4.27
C SER A 27 10.15 2.98 4.56
N TYR A 28 9.51 3.95 3.93
CA TYR A 28 8.07 4.15 4.00
C TYR A 28 7.53 4.55 2.63
N SER A 29 6.51 3.84 2.18
CA SER A 29 5.81 4.16 0.94
C SER A 29 5.03 5.47 1.11
N MET A 30 5.07 6.31 0.09
CA MET A 30 4.30 7.54 0.05
C MET A 30 2.82 7.21 -0.20
N ALA A 31 1.97 7.69 0.69
CA ALA A 31 0.54 7.37 0.68
C ALA A 31 -0.31 8.38 -0.10
N ASN A 32 0.29 9.42 -0.66
CA ASN A 32 -0.39 10.40 -1.50
C ASN A 32 0.21 10.41 -2.91
N ALA A 33 -0.63 10.71 -3.91
CA ALA A 33 -0.18 10.84 -5.29
C ALA A 33 0.51 12.20 -5.54
N PRO A 34 1.43 12.30 -6.51
CA PRO A 34 2.19 13.53 -6.76
C PRO A 34 1.36 14.78 -6.99
N HIS A 35 0.21 14.65 -7.66
CA HIS A 35 -0.68 15.78 -7.98
C HIS A 35 -1.32 16.43 -6.75
N THR A 36 -1.35 15.74 -5.60
CA THR A 36 -1.94 16.27 -4.36
C THR A 36 -1.06 17.29 -3.66
N GLN A 37 0.19 17.46 -4.08
CA GLN A 37 1.17 18.31 -3.40
C GLN A 37 0.85 19.81 -3.45
N GLY A 38 0.21 20.30 -4.51
CA GLY A 38 -0.10 21.72 -4.66
C GLY A 38 1.13 22.65 -4.56
N ASP A 39 0.92 23.90 -4.13
CA ASP A 39 1.97 24.92 -3.99
C ASP A 39 2.88 24.69 -2.76
N LYS A 40 2.44 23.88 -1.81
CA LYS A 40 3.20 23.52 -0.62
C LYS A 40 3.45 22.01 -0.65
N PRO A 41 4.58 21.56 -1.20
CA PRO A 41 4.82 20.13 -1.37
C PRO A 41 4.85 19.41 -0.03
N TRP A 42 4.19 18.27 0.03
CA TRP A 42 4.08 17.42 1.21
C TRP A 42 4.02 15.95 0.80
N ILE A 43 4.38 15.08 1.71
CA ILE A 43 4.21 13.63 1.57
C ILE A 43 3.46 13.09 2.78
N GLU A 44 2.66 12.06 2.55
CA GLU A 44 1.92 11.32 3.56
C GLU A 44 2.58 9.96 3.77
N LEU A 45 2.80 9.60 5.01
CA LEU A 45 3.34 8.30 5.40
C LEU A 45 2.39 7.63 6.39
N HIS A 46 2.08 6.36 6.19
CA HIS A 46 1.30 5.57 7.14
C HIS A 46 2.23 4.74 8.01
N ILE A 47 2.29 5.05 9.28
CA ILE A 47 3.23 4.44 10.21
C ILE A 47 2.46 3.65 11.27
N ARG A 48 2.68 2.34 11.30
CA ARG A 48 2.18 1.49 12.38
C ARG A 48 3.15 1.50 13.55
N HIS A 49 2.63 1.66 14.78
CA HIS A 49 3.44 1.51 15.97
C HIS A 49 3.86 0.04 16.13
N LEU A 50 5.16 -0.17 16.15
CA LEU A 50 5.78 -1.44 16.49
C LEU A 50 6.63 -1.22 17.73
N SER A 51 6.25 -1.85 18.85
CA SER A 51 6.99 -1.73 20.11
C SER A 51 8.45 -2.17 19.92
N GLY A 52 9.40 -1.32 20.32
CA GLY A 52 10.83 -1.53 20.06
C GLY A 52 11.31 -1.10 18.66
N GLY A 53 10.42 -0.63 17.80
CA GLY A 53 10.76 -0.06 16.49
C GLY A 53 11.33 1.35 16.63
N VAL A 54 12.61 1.54 16.32
CA VAL A 54 13.35 2.80 16.58
C VAL A 54 12.59 4.03 16.07
N PHE A 55 12.12 4.02 14.83
CA PHE A 55 11.40 5.17 14.27
C PHE A 55 9.94 5.22 14.71
N SER A 56 9.24 4.09 14.75
CA SER A 56 7.84 4.09 15.19
C SER A 56 7.68 4.51 16.65
N ASP A 57 8.57 4.06 17.55
CA ASP A 57 8.57 4.52 18.94
C ASP A 57 8.85 6.03 19.04
N GLN A 58 9.73 6.57 18.19
CA GLN A 58 9.99 8.00 18.12
C GLN A 58 8.74 8.78 17.67
N VAL A 59 8.06 8.30 16.60
CA VAL A 59 6.84 8.93 16.06
C VAL A 59 5.72 8.98 17.10
N PHE A 60 5.47 7.85 17.78
CA PHE A 60 4.37 7.75 18.75
C PHE A 60 4.70 8.24 20.16
N GLY A 61 5.98 8.46 20.48
CA GLY A 61 6.42 8.84 21.81
C GLY A 61 6.94 10.26 21.94
N THR A 62 7.96 10.61 21.18
CA THR A 62 8.74 11.84 21.41
C THR A 62 8.66 12.88 20.30
N MET A 63 8.24 12.47 19.09
CA MET A 63 8.12 13.36 17.94
C MET A 63 7.04 14.41 18.16
N LYS A 64 7.31 15.63 17.73
CA LYS A 64 6.40 16.77 17.82
C LYS A 64 6.17 17.40 16.44
N ASP A 65 5.10 18.15 16.33
CA ASP A 65 4.85 18.98 15.16
C ASP A 65 6.06 19.89 14.89
N LYS A 66 6.45 19.98 13.62
CA LYS A 66 7.60 20.75 13.13
C LYS A 66 8.97 20.14 13.42
N ASP A 67 9.05 18.92 13.96
CA ASP A 67 10.32 18.20 13.99
C ASP A 67 10.81 17.97 12.56
N ILE A 68 12.11 18.17 12.35
CA ILE A 68 12.74 18.03 11.05
C ILE A 68 13.22 16.59 10.88
N LEU A 69 12.73 15.94 9.82
CA LEU A 69 13.19 14.63 9.39
C LEU A 69 14.09 14.77 8.17
N ARG A 70 15.12 13.95 8.11
CA ARG A 70 15.95 13.80 6.91
C ARG A 70 15.39 12.66 6.07
N LEU A 71 15.13 12.95 4.80
CA LEU A 71 14.54 12.00 3.85
C LEU A 71 15.46 11.83 2.65
N GLU A 72 15.39 10.65 2.05
CA GLU A 72 16.05 10.35 0.77
C GLU A 72 15.07 9.55 -0.10
N GLY A 73 15.02 9.83 -1.40
CA GLY A 73 14.14 9.18 -2.36
C GLY A 73 13.86 10.10 -3.57
N PRO A 74 12.92 9.69 -4.44
CA PRO A 74 12.06 8.50 -4.35
C PRO A 74 12.80 7.21 -4.76
N PHE A 75 12.33 6.08 -4.23
CA PHE A 75 12.83 4.75 -4.56
C PHE A 75 11.69 3.79 -4.95
N GLY A 76 12.06 2.67 -5.52
CA GLY A 76 11.16 1.57 -5.85
C GLY A 76 10.53 1.66 -7.23
N THR A 77 10.06 0.49 -7.69
CA THR A 77 9.45 0.30 -9.01
C THR A 77 7.96 -0.06 -8.92
N PHE A 78 7.37 0.04 -7.72
CA PHE A 78 5.97 -0.21 -7.47
C PHE A 78 5.15 1.03 -7.85
N PHE A 79 4.75 1.11 -9.12
CA PHE A 79 3.91 2.17 -9.67
C PHE A 79 3.09 1.64 -10.85
N LEU A 80 2.00 2.35 -11.19
CA LEU A 80 1.10 1.95 -12.26
C LEU A 80 1.79 1.84 -13.62
N ARG A 81 1.45 0.78 -14.34
CA ARG A 81 1.76 0.64 -15.77
C ARG A 81 0.61 1.30 -16.55
N GLU A 82 0.71 2.63 -16.70
CA GLU A 82 -0.37 3.47 -17.24
C GLU A 82 -0.75 3.12 -18.68
N GLU A 83 0.20 2.59 -19.46
CA GLU A 83 -0.01 2.19 -20.87
C GLU A 83 -0.89 0.92 -21.03
N SER A 84 -1.09 0.16 -19.96
CA SER A 84 -1.88 -1.06 -19.99
C SER A 84 -3.37 -0.77 -19.86
N PRO A 85 -4.24 -1.34 -20.72
CA PRO A 85 -5.68 -1.24 -20.57
C PRO A 85 -6.28 -2.31 -19.64
N LYS A 86 -5.47 -3.23 -19.12
CA LYS A 86 -5.93 -4.39 -18.34
C LYS A 86 -6.62 -3.95 -17.05
N PRO A 87 -7.67 -4.66 -16.60
CA PRO A 87 -8.23 -4.47 -15.26
C PRO A 87 -7.17 -4.66 -14.18
N ILE A 88 -7.37 -3.95 -13.06
CA ILE A 88 -6.41 -3.90 -11.95
C ILE A 88 -6.98 -4.57 -10.71
N VAL A 89 -6.20 -5.45 -10.11
CA VAL A 89 -6.39 -5.91 -8.73
C VAL A 89 -5.37 -5.22 -7.83
N LEU A 90 -5.85 -4.41 -6.89
CA LEU A 90 -5.06 -3.81 -5.83
C LEU A 90 -5.20 -4.67 -4.59
N LEU A 91 -4.10 -5.21 -4.07
CA LEU A 91 -4.07 -6.11 -2.94
C LEU A 91 -3.22 -5.51 -1.81
N ALA A 92 -3.85 -5.19 -0.68
CA ALA A 92 -3.18 -4.61 0.47
C ALA A 92 -3.34 -5.47 1.72
N SER A 93 -2.32 -5.51 2.57
CA SER A 93 -2.46 -5.95 3.95
C SER A 93 -1.92 -4.90 4.92
N GLY A 94 -2.68 -4.60 5.98
CA GLY A 94 -2.31 -3.59 6.98
C GLY A 94 -1.93 -2.24 6.35
N THR A 95 -0.73 -1.72 6.69
CA THR A 95 -0.20 -0.46 6.14
C THR A 95 0.26 -0.55 4.68
N GLY A 96 0.22 -1.72 4.06
CA GLY A 96 0.35 -1.86 2.61
C GLY A 96 -0.72 -1.08 1.83
N TYR A 97 -1.77 -0.63 2.52
CA TYR A 97 -2.74 0.30 1.94
C TYR A 97 -2.14 1.67 1.59
N ALA A 98 -1.04 2.09 2.21
CA ALA A 98 -0.42 3.39 1.95
C ALA A 98 -0.09 3.63 0.45
N PRO A 99 0.78 2.83 -0.19
CA PRO A 99 1.07 3.02 -1.62
C PRO A 99 -0.15 2.72 -2.50
N ILE A 100 -1.03 1.81 -2.10
CA ILE A 100 -2.27 1.50 -2.81
C ILE A 100 -3.21 2.71 -2.85
N LYS A 101 -3.32 3.46 -1.73
CA LYS A 101 -4.07 4.72 -1.69
C LYS A 101 -3.52 5.72 -2.72
N ALA A 102 -2.20 5.88 -2.79
CA ALA A 102 -1.57 6.75 -3.78
C ALA A 102 -1.86 6.31 -5.23
N LEU A 103 -1.89 4.99 -5.50
CA LEU A 103 -2.28 4.46 -6.82
C LEU A 103 -3.74 4.80 -7.16
N ILE A 104 -4.66 4.68 -6.18
CA ILE A 104 -6.08 5.03 -6.37
C ILE A 104 -6.23 6.52 -6.68
N GLU A 105 -5.58 7.39 -5.91
CA GLU A 105 -5.58 8.85 -6.18
C GLU A 105 -5.05 9.16 -7.58
N GLN A 106 -3.99 8.48 -8.02
CA GLN A 106 -3.43 8.66 -9.36
C GLN A 106 -4.41 8.22 -10.46
N LEU A 107 -5.07 7.07 -10.29
CA LEU A 107 -6.09 6.58 -11.23
C LEU A 107 -7.26 7.55 -11.33
N GLN A 108 -7.73 8.05 -10.20
CA GLN A 108 -8.82 9.03 -10.13
C GLN A 108 -8.44 10.35 -10.81
N PHE A 109 -7.25 10.87 -10.53
CA PHE A 109 -6.74 12.11 -11.13
C PHE A 109 -6.61 12.00 -12.67
N LYS A 110 -6.17 10.84 -13.15
CA LYS A 110 -6.05 10.56 -14.59
C LYS A 110 -7.39 10.27 -15.26
N GLY A 111 -8.48 10.15 -14.52
CA GLY A 111 -9.79 9.77 -15.07
C GLY A 111 -9.76 8.37 -15.69
N SER A 112 -9.04 7.44 -15.06
CA SER A 112 -8.88 6.07 -15.60
C SER A 112 -10.21 5.33 -15.67
N GLU A 113 -10.53 4.79 -16.84
CA GLU A 113 -11.72 3.96 -17.08
C GLU A 113 -11.45 2.47 -16.81
N ARG A 114 -10.23 2.09 -16.44
CA ARG A 114 -9.87 0.71 -16.14
C ARG A 114 -10.65 0.20 -14.93
N PRO A 115 -11.26 -0.99 -15.01
CA PRO A 115 -11.86 -1.62 -13.83
C PRO A 115 -10.79 -1.88 -12.76
N VAL A 116 -11.07 -1.48 -11.53
CA VAL A 116 -10.17 -1.60 -10.37
C VAL A 116 -10.90 -2.31 -9.24
N THR A 117 -10.31 -3.33 -8.66
CA THR A 117 -10.82 -3.92 -7.43
C THR A 117 -9.76 -3.85 -6.34
N LEU A 118 -10.07 -3.12 -5.27
CA LEU A 118 -9.24 -3.05 -4.07
C LEU A 118 -9.66 -4.15 -3.10
N TYR A 119 -8.73 -5.03 -2.75
CA TYR A 119 -8.85 -5.96 -1.63
C TYR A 119 -7.91 -5.50 -0.51
N TRP A 120 -8.47 -5.16 0.65
CA TRP A 120 -7.68 -4.75 1.80
C TRP A 120 -7.90 -5.69 2.98
N GLY A 121 -6.85 -6.46 3.29
CA GLY A 121 -6.85 -7.45 4.36
C GLY A 121 -6.28 -6.90 5.65
N CYS A 122 -6.99 -7.14 6.76
CA CYS A 122 -6.53 -6.86 8.11
C CYS A 122 -6.96 -7.98 9.06
N ARG A 123 -6.45 -7.99 10.30
CA ARG A 123 -6.90 -8.99 11.27
C ARG A 123 -8.27 -8.64 11.81
N THR A 124 -8.42 -7.44 12.35
CA THR A 124 -9.66 -6.94 12.97
C THR A 124 -10.16 -5.70 12.24
N ARG A 125 -11.38 -5.26 12.53
CA ARG A 125 -11.96 -4.04 11.96
C ARG A 125 -11.14 -2.79 12.32
N ALA A 126 -10.61 -2.72 13.52
CA ALA A 126 -9.80 -1.58 13.98
C ALA A 126 -8.50 -1.41 13.16
N ASP A 127 -7.98 -2.51 12.60
CA ASP A 127 -6.78 -2.47 11.75
C ASP A 127 -7.05 -1.87 10.36
N LEU A 128 -8.31 -1.79 9.93
CA LEU A 128 -8.75 -1.07 8.71
C LEU A 128 -8.80 0.45 8.99
N TYR A 129 -7.69 1.04 9.35
CA TYR A 129 -7.54 2.39 9.92
C TYR A 129 -8.06 3.55 9.04
N LEU A 130 -8.26 3.34 7.75
CA LEU A 130 -8.86 4.28 6.79
C LEU A 130 -10.03 3.64 6.03
N HIS A 131 -10.79 2.77 6.69
CA HIS A 131 -11.92 2.07 6.08
C HIS A 131 -12.93 3.02 5.42
N GLU A 132 -13.34 4.05 6.13
CA GLU A 132 -14.32 5.03 5.63
C GLU A 132 -13.77 5.81 4.44
N ALA A 133 -12.49 6.17 4.44
CA ALA A 133 -11.85 6.83 3.30
C ALA A 133 -11.79 5.92 2.06
N ALA A 134 -11.57 4.62 2.26
CA ALA A 134 -11.59 3.65 1.16
C ALA A 134 -13.01 3.47 0.57
N LEU A 135 -14.05 3.48 1.42
CA LEU A 135 -15.45 3.49 1.00
C LEU A 135 -15.79 4.77 0.22
N GLU A 136 -15.35 5.92 0.73
CA GLU A 136 -15.56 7.20 0.05
C GLU A 136 -14.88 7.21 -1.33
N ALA A 137 -13.62 6.78 -1.43
CA ALA A 137 -12.93 6.67 -2.71
C ALA A 137 -13.69 5.78 -3.71
N ALA A 138 -14.20 4.64 -3.25
CA ALA A 138 -15.01 3.74 -4.09
C ALA A 138 -16.36 4.38 -4.51
N SER A 139 -16.94 5.24 -3.68
CA SER A 139 -18.17 5.96 -4.03
C SER A 139 -17.95 7.05 -5.07
N GLN A 140 -16.76 7.66 -5.07
CA GLN A 140 -16.38 8.76 -5.98
C GLN A 140 -15.81 8.26 -7.32
N MET A 141 -15.31 7.01 -7.37
CA MET A 141 -14.70 6.41 -8.56
C MET A 141 -15.53 5.19 -9.01
N PRO A 142 -16.45 5.33 -10.01
CA PRO A 142 -17.35 4.26 -10.44
C PRO A 142 -16.65 2.98 -10.91
N THR A 143 -15.39 3.08 -11.35
CA THR A 143 -14.56 1.95 -11.77
C THR A 143 -13.90 1.22 -10.61
N LEU A 144 -13.95 1.76 -9.38
CA LEU A 144 -13.33 1.18 -8.19
C LEU A 144 -14.34 0.40 -7.35
N ARG A 145 -14.10 -0.88 -7.18
CA ARG A 145 -14.77 -1.72 -6.19
C ARG A 145 -13.87 -1.94 -4.98
N TYR A 146 -14.39 -1.75 -3.77
CA TYR A 146 -13.66 -2.01 -2.52
C TYR A 146 -14.18 -3.26 -1.82
N VAL A 147 -13.27 -4.16 -1.44
CA VAL A 147 -13.54 -5.43 -0.76
C VAL A 147 -12.66 -5.54 0.48
N PRO A 148 -13.12 -5.08 1.66
CA PRO A 148 -12.41 -5.31 2.91
C PRO A 148 -12.54 -6.78 3.35
N VAL A 149 -11.45 -7.34 3.90
CA VAL A 149 -11.37 -8.73 4.35
C VAL A 149 -10.73 -8.80 5.73
N LEU A 150 -11.37 -9.47 6.69
CA LEU A 150 -10.82 -9.67 8.03
C LEU A 150 -10.44 -11.13 8.24
N SER A 151 -9.20 -11.38 8.68
CA SER A 151 -8.75 -12.74 8.99
C SER A 151 -9.18 -13.21 10.38
N GLU A 152 -9.33 -12.29 11.32
CA GLU A 152 -9.63 -12.56 12.73
C GLU A 152 -10.65 -11.55 13.28
N PRO A 153 -11.87 -11.45 12.69
CA PRO A 153 -12.85 -10.49 13.17
C PRO A 153 -13.26 -10.82 14.62
N LEU A 154 -13.31 -9.79 15.45
CA LEU A 154 -13.78 -9.92 16.82
C LEU A 154 -15.32 -9.96 16.85
N ALA A 155 -15.91 -10.62 17.85
CA ALA A 155 -17.36 -10.60 18.03
C ALA A 155 -17.91 -9.17 18.18
N SER A 156 -17.13 -8.27 18.80
CA SER A 156 -17.45 -6.84 18.94
C SER A 156 -17.44 -6.06 17.63
N ASP A 157 -16.77 -6.56 16.59
CA ASP A 157 -16.69 -5.89 15.29
C ASP A 157 -18.03 -5.88 14.54
N ALA A 158 -18.96 -6.78 14.92
CA ALA A 158 -20.22 -7.01 14.21
C ALA A 158 -20.00 -7.13 12.68
N TRP A 159 -18.91 -7.81 12.30
CA TRP A 159 -18.46 -7.89 10.93
C TRP A 159 -19.37 -8.76 10.08
N THR A 160 -19.89 -8.21 8.99
CA THR A 160 -20.72 -8.91 8.02
C THR A 160 -20.06 -9.06 6.65
N GLY A 161 -18.84 -8.51 6.51
CA GLY A 161 -18.05 -8.60 5.29
C GLY A 161 -17.30 -9.92 5.15
N ARG A 162 -16.35 -9.96 4.21
CA ARG A 162 -15.56 -11.16 3.97
C ARG A 162 -14.60 -11.48 5.10
N THR A 163 -14.36 -12.77 5.31
CA THR A 163 -13.42 -13.29 6.32
C THR A 163 -12.39 -14.21 5.67
N GLY A 164 -11.24 -14.38 6.35
CA GLY A 164 -10.14 -15.22 5.90
C GLY A 164 -8.96 -14.42 5.33
N PHE A 165 -8.10 -15.08 4.58
CA PHE A 165 -6.94 -14.43 3.95
C PHE A 165 -7.36 -13.64 2.71
N VAL A 166 -6.81 -12.44 2.58
CA VAL A 166 -7.22 -11.49 1.53
C VAL A 166 -6.97 -12.01 0.11
N HIS A 167 -5.88 -12.74 -0.14
CA HIS A 167 -5.60 -13.31 -1.46
C HIS A 167 -6.61 -14.41 -1.84
N HIS A 168 -7.13 -15.18 -0.87
CA HIS A 168 -8.21 -16.14 -1.15
C HIS A 168 -9.51 -15.45 -1.58
N ALA A 169 -9.78 -14.24 -1.06
CA ALA A 169 -10.94 -13.46 -1.52
C ALA A 169 -10.78 -13.04 -2.99
N VAL A 170 -9.56 -12.69 -3.42
CA VAL A 170 -9.25 -12.42 -4.84
C VAL A 170 -9.50 -13.66 -5.68
N MET A 171 -8.96 -14.81 -5.30
CA MET A 171 -9.12 -16.07 -6.05
C MET A 171 -10.58 -16.52 -6.17
N ALA A 172 -11.39 -16.26 -5.13
CA ALA A 172 -12.81 -16.57 -5.14
C ALA A 172 -13.60 -15.71 -6.14
N ASP A 173 -13.21 -14.44 -6.28
CA ASP A 173 -13.87 -13.51 -7.23
C ASP A 173 -13.30 -13.65 -8.64
N TRP A 174 -12.00 -13.93 -8.75
CA TRP A 174 -11.24 -13.99 -9.98
C TRP A 174 -10.49 -15.32 -10.11
N PRO A 175 -11.17 -16.43 -10.43
CA PRO A 175 -10.50 -17.72 -10.65
C PRO A 175 -9.56 -17.71 -11.87
N ASP A 176 -9.72 -16.73 -12.77
CA ASP A 176 -8.85 -16.46 -13.92
C ASP A 176 -8.37 -15.00 -13.86
N LEU A 177 -7.06 -14.82 -13.66
CA LEU A 177 -6.36 -13.53 -13.64
C LEU A 177 -5.50 -13.31 -14.89
N SER A 178 -5.58 -14.16 -15.91
CA SER A 178 -4.71 -14.09 -17.10
C SER A 178 -4.78 -12.76 -17.85
N GLY A 179 -5.90 -12.04 -17.74
CA GLY A 179 -6.12 -10.72 -18.34
C GLY A 179 -5.92 -9.55 -17.40
N HIS A 180 -5.41 -9.74 -16.17
CA HIS A 180 -5.32 -8.70 -15.15
C HIS A 180 -3.90 -8.22 -14.90
N GLN A 181 -3.78 -7.06 -14.24
CA GLN A 181 -2.59 -6.63 -13.52
C GLN A 181 -2.86 -6.68 -12.02
N VAL A 182 -1.90 -7.17 -11.25
CA VAL A 182 -1.99 -7.22 -9.78
C VAL A 182 -0.90 -6.35 -9.16
N TYR A 183 -1.30 -5.49 -8.23
CA TYR A 183 -0.41 -4.67 -7.42
C TYR A 183 -0.59 -5.07 -5.96
N ALA A 184 0.40 -5.76 -5.39
CA ALA A 184 0.32 -6.33 -4.04
C ALA A 184 1.30 -5.63 -3.09
N CYS A 185 0.82 -5.18 -1.93
CA CYS A 185 1.64 -4.50 -0.95
C CYS A 185 1.28 -4.86 0.50
N GLY A 186 2.30 -5.03 1.34
CA GLY A 186 2.14 -5.27 2.76
C GLY A 186 3.02 -6.40 3.30
N ALA A 187 2.47 -7.24 4.18
CA ALA A 187 3.23 -8.31 4.83
C ALA A 187 3.84 -9.29 3.81
N PRO A 188 5.13 -9.64 3.95
CA PRO A 188 5.82 -10.52 2.99
C PRO A 188 5.09 -11.83 2.73
N VAL A 189 4.65 -12.50 3.79
CA VAL A 189 3.90 -13.77 3.68
C VAL A 189 2.63 -13.64 2.84
N MET A 190 1.92 -12.52 2.92
CA MET A 190 0.73 -12.27 2.12
C MET A 190 1.11 -12.05 0.65
N VAL A 191 2.13 -11.24 0.38
CA VAL A 191 2.60 -10.93 -0.98
C VAL A 191 3.10 -12.19 -1.68
N GLU A 192 3.94 -12.97 -1.01
CA GLU A 192 4.50 -14.23 -1.53
C GLU A 192 3.43 -15.28 -1.80
N SER A 193 2.50 -15.48 -0.84
CA SER A 193 1.38 -16.42 -1.02
C SER A 193 0.47 -15.99 -2.18
N ALA A 194 0.17 -14.70 -2.29
CA ALA A 194 -0.63 -14.16 -3.38
C ALA A 194 0.07 -14.37 -4.74
N GLN A 195 1.36 -14.07 -4.82
CA GLN A 195 2.14 -14.26 -6.05
C GLN A 195 2.11 -15.71 -6.51
N GLN A 196 2.42 -16.63 -5.60
CA GLN A 196 2.42 -18.05 -5.91
C GLN A 196 1.03 -18.51 -6.38
N ASP A 197 -0.01 -18.30 -5.58
CA ASP A 197 -1.35 -18.78 -5.88
C ASP A 197 -1.94 -18.16 -7.15
N PHE A 198 -1.71 -16.86 -7.40
CA PHE A 198 -2.27 -16.19 -8.58
C PHE A 198 -1.59 -16.67 -9.87
N ILE A 199 -0.28 -16.92 -9.85
CA ILE A 199 0.45 -17.43 -11.01
C ILE A 199 0.10 -18.90 -11.25
N GLU A 200 0.21 -19.75 -10.21
CA GLU A 200 0.06 -21.20 -10.36
C GLU A 200 -1.40 -21.66 -10.54
N ARG A 201 -2.36 -20.94 -9.94
CA ARG A 201 -3.75 -21.38 -9.83
C ARG A 201 -4.76 -20.51 -10.56
N CYS A 202 -4.44 -19.22 -10.77
CA CYS A 202 -5.33 -18.28 -11.45
C CYS A 202 -4.78 -17.81 -12.81
N GLY A 203 -3.66 -18.36 -13.28
CA GLY A 203 -3.12 -18.08 -14.60
C GLY A 203 -2.59 -16.65 -14.80
N LEU A 204 -2.30 -15.92 -13.73
CA LEU A 204 -1.71 -14.57 -13.83
C LEU A 204 -0.31 -14.66 -14.46
N PRO A 205 -0.01 -13.89 -15.53
CA PRO A 205 1.35 -13.79 -16.04
C PRO A 205 2.30 -13.23 -14.97
N ALA A 206 3.47 -13.83 -14.79
CA ALA A 206 4.40 -13.46 -13.73
C ALA A 206 4.88 -12.00 -13.84
N ASP A 207 4.98 -11.46 -15.03
CA ASP A 207 5.33 -10.07 -15.35
C ASP A 207 4.20 -9.06 -15.12
N GLU A 208 3.00 -9.54 -14.80
CA GLU A 208 1.84 -8.72 -14.44
C GLU A 208 1.56 -8.68 -12.93
N PHE A 209 2.45 -9.29 -12.12
CA PHE A 209 2.42 -9.19 -10.66
C PHE A 209 3.48 -8.20 -10.16
N TYR A 210 3.04 -7.06 -9.68
CA TYR A 210 3.87 -5.99 -9.11
C TYR A 210 3.75 -6.01 -7.60
N ALA A 211 4.88 -6.02 -6.90
CA ALA A 211 4.90 -6.21 -5.45
C ALA A 211 5.79 -5.21 -4.72
N ASP A 212 5.37 -4.84 -3.52
CA ASP A 212 6.17 -4.13 -2.52
C ASP A 212 5.94 -4.77 -1.15
N ALA A 213 6.83 -5.69 -0.75
CA ALA A 213 6.73 -6.41 0.51
C ALA A 213 7.46 -5.67 1.64
N PHE A 214 6.79 -5.46 2.77
CA PHE A 214 7.31 -4.72 3.91
C PHE A 214 8.07 -5.64 4.88
N TYR A 215 9.38 -5.79 4.67
CA TYR A 215 10.23 -6.54 5.60
C TYR A 215 10.50 -5.70 6.85
N SER A 216 10.22 -6.24 8.03
CA SER A 216 10.61 -5.62 9.29
C SER A 216 12.05 -6.01 9.66
N ALA A 217 12.71 -5.20 10.49
CA ALA A 217 14.03 -5.56 11.03
C ALA A 217 14.00 -6.85 11.87
N ALA A 218 12.81 -7.26 12.34
CA ALA A 218 12.59 -8.53 13.05
C ALA A 218 12.58 -9.73 12.10
N ASP A 219 12.34 -9.53 10.79
CA ASP A 219 12.31 -10.61 9.80
C ASP A 219 13.69 -11.06 9.33
N GLY A 220 14.77 -10.47 9.89
CA GLY A 220 16.15 -10.91 9.67
C GLY A 220 16.70 -10.78 8.25
N VAL A 221 16.00 -10.07 7.37
CA VAL A 221 16.43 -9.84 5.98
C VAL A 221 17.10 -8.49 5.90
N THR A 222 18.42 -8.50 5.95
CA THR A 222 19.21 -7.39 5.38
C THR A 222 18.94 -7.40 3.88
N SER A 223 18.31 -6.36 3.35
CA SER A 223 18.19 -6.16 1.90
C SER A 223 19.59 -6.10 1.31
N ALA A 224 20.03 -7.19 0.69
CA ALA A 224 21.15 -7.14 -0.21
C ALA A 224 20.67 -6.35 -1.44
N ALA A 225 21.24 -5.17 -1.62
CA ALA A 225 21.10 -4.40 -2.83
C ALA A 225 21.57 -5.23 -4.01
N SER A 226 20.74 -5.35 -5.02
CA SER A 226 21.13 -5.74 -6.37
C SER A 226 20.56 -4.72 -7.34
#